data_c66cfe453b802b0f32f51f16171d663a
#
_entry.id   c66cfe453b802b0f32f51f16171d663a
#
_cell.length_a   1.000
_cell.length_b   1.000
_cell.length_c   1.000
_cell.angle_alpha   90.00
_cell.angle_beta   90.00
_cell.angle_gamma   90.00
#
_symmetry.space_group_name_H-M   'P 1'
#
loop_
_entity.id
_entity.type
_entity.pdbx_description
1 polymer ?
#
loop_
_entity_poly.entity_id
_entity_poly.type
_entity_poly.pdbx_seq_one_letter_code
_entity_poly.pdbx_strand_id
1 'polypeptide(L)'
;MVGAGNFGSALALELQRAGYLIEAVIARNRDESLNKAQKLAKQLRARVAHDLSGVRAELIWFCVPDAEIARTAKSLAKKVEWKGRVALHSSGALTSDELAVLRRWGAAVASVHPLMTFVRGSQPSLAGVSFAVEGDPAAVRVARRVIRDVRGRAYSIRKKDKAAYHAWGTFGSPLFTALLATTEQVAVVAGVNPKAARQRMIPILRQTLANYAALGAAGGFSGPIVRGDVNTVKRHLRVLRGTPAAEVYSALARAALQYLPVKHKNSLKRVLDSSRD
;
A
#
# COMPACT_ATOMS: atom_id res chain seq x y z
N MET A 1 -17.33 -7.32 -8.78
CA MET A 1 -15.88 -7.09 -8.55
C MET A 1 -15.14 -7.23 -9.86
N VAL A 2 -14.36 -6.22 -10.27
CA VAL A 2 -13.57 -6.24 -11.51
C VAL A 2 -12.11 -6.44 -11.15
N GLY A 3 -11.58 -7.64 -11.42
CA GLY A 3 -10.24 -8.08 -11.03
C GLY A 3 -10.19 -8.89 -9.73
N ALA A 4 -9.42 -10.00 -9.76
CA ALA A 4 -9.21 -10.94 -8.67
C ALA A 4 -7.72 -10.97 -8.22
N GLY A 5 -7.09 -9.79 -8.18
CA GLY A 5 -5.76 -9.62 -7.61
C GLY A 5 -5.75 -9.78 -6.08
N ASN A 6 -4.57 -9.63 -5.46
CA ASN A 6 -4.43 -9.81 -4.01
C ASN A 6 -5.42 -8.95 -3.21
N PHE A 7 -5.48 -7.65 -3.50
CA PHE A 7 -6.44 -6.75 -2.86
C PHE A 7 -7.90 -7.08 -3.20
N GLY A 8 -8.22 -7.27 -4.49
CA GLY A 8 -9.60 -7.57 -4.92
C GLY A 8 -10.15 -8.83 -4.28
N SER A 9 -9.31 -9.85 -4.11
CA SER A 9 -9.69 -11.09 -3.42
C SER A 9 -9.90 -10.87 -1.92
N ALA A 10 -9.00 -10.16 -1.25
CA ALA A 10 -9.13 -9.85 0.17
C ALA A 10 -10.39 -8.99 0.43
N LEU A 11 -10.60 -7.96 -0.37
CA LEU A 11 -11.77 -7.09 -0.27
C LEU A 11 -13.07 -7.87 -0.48
N ALA A 12 -13.16 -8.69 -1.52
CA ALA A 12 -14.37 -9.45 -1.83
C ALA A 12 -14.76 -10.42 -0.72
N LEU A 13 -13.78 -11.07 -0.10
CA LEU A 13 -14.01 -11.96 1.05
C LEU A 13 -14.46 -11.19 2.29
N GLU A 14 -13.87 -10.04 2.58
CA GLU A 14 -14.29 -9.19 3.71
C GLU A 14 -15.69 -8.60 3.48
N LEU A 15 -16.02 -8.21 2.24
CA LEU A 15 -17.37 -7.77 1.88
C LEU A 15 -18.40 -8.88 2.09
N GLN A 16 -18.09 -10.12 1.68
CA GLN A 16 -18.98 -11.26 1.91
C GLN A 16 -19.18 -11.51 3.41
N ARG A 17 -18.12 -11.44 4.22
CA ARG A 17 -18.21 -11.57 5.70
C ARG A 17 -19.05 -10.45 6.32
N ALA A 18 -19.05 -9.28 5.72
CA ALA A 18 -19.89 -8.13 6.12
C ALA A 18 -21.33 -8.21 5.59
N GLY A 19 -21.73 -9.33 4.94
CA GLY A 19 -23.08 -9.55 4.47
C GLY A 19 -23.36 -9.07 3.05
N TYR A 20 -22.35 -8.61 2.30
CA TYR A 20 -22.52 -8.21 0.90
C TYR A 20 -22.58 -9.43 -0.02
N LEU A 21 -23.53 -9.42 -0.95
CA LEU A 21 -23.59 -10.38 -2.04
C LEU A 21 -22.61 -9.96 -3.16
N ILE A 22 -21.67 -10.82 -3.46
CA ILE A 22 -20.78 -10.63 -4.63
C ILE A 22 -21.41 -11.37 -5.81
N GLU A 23 -22.10 -10.64 -6.66
CA GLU A 23 -22.81 -11.23 -7.80
C GLU A 23 -21.86 -11.82 -8.84
N ALA A 24 -20.79 -11.09 -9.17
CA ALA A 24 -19.87 -11.48 -10.23
C ALA A 24 -18.42 -11.06 -9.95
N VAL A 25 -17.48 -11.90 -10.42
CA VAL A 25 -16.06 -11.57 -10.54
C VAL A 25 -15.74 -11.43 -12.02
N ILE A 26 -15.39 -10.22 -12.44
CA ILE A 26 -15.05 -9.89 -13.83
C ILE A 26 -13.55 -10.10 -14.03
N ALA A 27 -13.18 -10.93 -15.00
CA ALA A 27 -11.80 -11.24 -15.34
C ALA A 27 -11.55 -11.17 -16.85
N ARG A 28 -10.31 -10.84 -17.20
CA ARG A 28 -9.85 -10.96 -18.59
C ARG A 28 -9.76 -12.44 -18.99
N ASN A 29 -9.99 -12.72 -20.27
CA ASN A 29 -9.81 -14.07 -20.82
C ASN A 29 -8.30 -14.37 -21.02
N ARG A 30 -7.58 -14.54 -19.91
CA ARG A 30 -6.18 -14.94 -19.81
C ARG A 30 -6.08 -15.96 -18.68
N ASP A 31 -5.40 -17.07 -18.91
CA ASP A 31 -5.37 -18.24 -18.02
C ASP A 31 -5.14 -17.89 -16.55
N GLU A 32 -4.10 -17.13 -16.23
CA GLU A 32 -3.81 -16.77 -14.84
C GLU A 32 -4.90 -15.89 -14.21
N SER A 33 -5.44 -14.93 -14.97
CA SER A 33 -6.51 -14.03 -14.49
C SER A 33 -7.81 -14.78 -14.30
N LEU A 34 -8.14 -15.67 -15.24
CA LEU A 34 -9.34 -16.48 -15.21
C LEU A 34 -9.30 -17.50 -14.07
N ASN A 35 -8.18 -18.20 -13.88
CA ASN A 35 -7.99 -19.15 -12.78
C ASN A 35 -8.15 -18.50 -11.42
N LYS A 36 -7.59 -17.29 -11.22
CA LYS A 36 -7.77 -16.52 -9.98
C LYS A 36 -9.23 -16.13 -9.76
N ALA A 37 -9.91 -15.68 -10.81
CA ALA A 37 -11.31 -15.30 -10.74
C ALA A 37 -12.22 -16.50 -10.44
N GLN A 38 -11.99 -17.65 -11.06
CA GLN A 38 -12.74 -18.89 -10.83
C GLN A 38 -12.58 -19.35 -9.37
N LYS A 39 -11.34 -19.36 -8.87
CA LYS A 39 -11.06 -19.72 -7.47
C LYS A 39 -11.78 -18.80 -6.48
N LEU A 40 -11.71 -17.49 -6.71
CA LEU A 40 -12.39 -16.49 -5.88
C LEU A 40 -13.90 -16.62 -5.98
N ALA A 41 -14.46 -16.72 -7.19
CA ALA A 41 -15.88 -16.85 -7.43
C ALA A 41 -16.48 -18.10 -6.76
N LYS A 42 -15.75 -19.23 -6.80
CA LYS A 42 -16.15 -20.45 -6.08
C LYS A 42 -16.27 -20.21 -4.58
N GLN A 43 -15.31 -19.52 -3.96
CA GLN A 43 -15.35 -19.18 -2.52
C GLN A 43 -16.53 -18.25 -2.18
N LEU A 44 -16.83 -17.30 -3.06
CA LEU A 44 -17.88 -16.31 -2.88
C LEU A 44 -19.27 -16.78 -3.31
N ARG A 45 -19.39 -17.96 -3.93
CA ARG A 45 -20.62 -18.43 -4.62
C ARG A 45 -21.09 -17.43 -5.67
N ALA A 46 -20.15 -16.75 -6.33
CA ALA A 46 -20.36 -15.75 -7.36
C ALA A 46 -20.17 -16.36 -8.76
N ARG A 47 -20.68 -15.71 -9.80
CA ARG A 47 -20.38 -16.08 -11.17
C ARG A 47 -19.06 -15.45 -11.65
N VAL A 48 -18.36 -16.11 -12.56
CA VAL A 48 -17.27 -15.51 -13.34
C VAL A 48 -17.85 -14.94 -14.62
N ALA A 49 -17.46 -13.72 -14.98
CA ALA A 49 -17.88 -13.09 -16.22
C ALA A 49 -16.70 -12.34 -16.87
N HIS A 50 -16.80 -12.09 -18.17
CA HIS A 50 -15.80 -11.35 -18.95
C HIS A 50 -16.15 -9.88 -19.12
N ASP A 51 -17.41 -9.55 -18.94
CA ASP A 51 -17.92 -8.17 -18.93
C ASP A 51 -19.09 -8.02 -17.92
N LEU A 52 -19.78 -6.89 -17.97
CA LEU A 52 -20.89 -6.59 -17.06
C LEU A 52 -22.26 -6.99 -17.62
N SER A 53 -22.35 -7.65 -18.78
CA SER A 53 -23.63 -8.04 -19.37
C SER A 53 -24.43 -8.91 -18.39
N GLY A 54 -25.68 -8.53 -18.13
CA GLY A 54 -26.55 -9.20 -17.17
C GLY A 54 -26.14 -9.07 -15.70
N VAL A 55 -25.16 -8.22 -15.36
CA VAL A 55 -24.82 -7.88 -13.96
C VAL A 55 -25.80 -6.82 -13.45
N ARG A 56 -26.48 -7.13 -12.34
CA ARG A 56 -27.48 -6.25 -11.70
C ARG A 56 -26.89 -5.42 -10.56
N ALA A 57 -25.70 -5.77 -10.08
CA ALA A 57 -25.04 -5.09 -8.96
C ALA A 57 -24.98 -3.56 -9.17
N GLU A 58 -25.35 -2.82 -8.14
CA GLU A 58 -25.31 -1.35 -8.13
C GLU A 58 -23.90 -0.82 -7.86
N LEU A 59 -23.06 -1.61 -7.20
CA LEU A 59 -21.68 -1.26 -6.87
C LEU A 59 -20.69 -2.09 -7.69
N ILE A 60 -19.90 -1.42 -8.51
CA ILE A 60 -18.84 -2.02 -9.32
C ILE A 60 -17.48 -1.52 -8.80
N TRP A 61 -16.63 -2.44 -8.33
CA TRP A 61 -15.33 -2.09 -7.79
C TRP A 61 -14.20 -2.60 -8.66
N PHE A 62 -13.38 -1.67 -9.17
CA PHE A 62 -12.23 -1.94 -10.04
C PHE A 62 -10.98 -2.20 -9.18
N CYS A 63 -10.56 -3.46 -9.12
CA CYS A 63 -9.37 -3.95 -8.43
C CYS A 63 -8.34 -4.49 -9.44
N VAL A 64 -8.10 -3.71 -10.47
CA VAL A 64 -7.13 -3.98 -11.54
C VAL A 64 -5.88 -3.11 -11.33
N PRO A 65 -4.73 -3.43 -11.97
CA PRO A 65 -3.55 -2.57 -11.94
C PRO A 65 -3.86 -1.15 -12.40
N ASP A 66 -3.18 -0.16 -11.87
CA ASP A 66 -3.42 1.27 -12.12
C ASP A 66 -3.49 1.59 -13.61
N ALA A 67 -2.54 1.11 -14.42
CA ALA A 67 -2.51 1.31 -15.88
C ALA A 67 -3.72 0.69 -16.63
N GLU A 68 -4.48 -0.16 -15.97
CA GLU A 68 -5.62 -0.86 -16.56
C GLU A 68 -6.97 -0.22 -16.17
N ILE A 69 -7.02 0.69 -15.20
CA ILE A 69 -8.28 1.22 -14.66
C ILE A 69 -9.09 1.91 -15.76
N ALA A 70 -8.53 2.95 -16.38
CA ALA A 70 -9.22 3.72 -17.42
C ALA A 70 -9.58 2.86 -18.63
N ARG A 71 -8.67 1.96 -19.07
CA ARG A 71 -8.90 1.07 -20.19
C ARG A 71 -10.05 0.09 -19.90
N THR A 72 -10.04 -0.51 -18.72
CA THR A 72 -11.12 -1.43 -18.30
C THR A 72 -12.44 -0.70 -18.14
N ALA A 73 -12.45 0.50 -17.55
CA ALA A 73 -13.65 1.33 -17.48
C ALA A 73 -14.22 1.63 -18.86
N LYS A 74 -13.38 2.01 -19.82
CA LYS A 74 -13.79 2.28 -21.21
C LYS A 74 -14.38 1.03 -21.90
N SER A 75 -13.79 -0.14 -21.70
CA SER A 75 -14.29 -1.41 -22.28
C SER A 75 -15.65 -1.83 -21.72
N LEU A 76 -15.93 -1.50 -20.45
CA LEU A 76 -17.15 -1.84 -19.76
C LEU A 76 -18.26 -0.78 -19.87
N ALA A 77 -17.93 0.44 -20.32
CA ALA A 77 -18.85 1.58 -20.32
C ALA A 77 -20.16 1.33 -21.06
N LYS A 78 -20.12 0.60 -22.18
CA LYS A 78 -21.30 0.31 -23.03
C LYS A 78 -21.99 -1.03 -22.69
N LYS A 79 -21.55 -1.73 -21.64
CA LYS A 79 -22.03 -3.10 -21.33
C LYS A 79 -23.22 -3.14 -20.38
N VAL A 80 -23.49 -2.04 -19.69
CA VAL A 80 -24.61 -1.89 -18.76
C VAL A 80 -25.06 -0.44 -18.73
N GLU A 81 -26.27 -0.20 -18.24
CA GLU A 81 -26.69 1.12 -17.82
C GLU A 81 -25.98 1.52 -16.51
N TRP A 82 -25.36 2.71 -16.52
CA TRP A 82 -24.60 3.21 -15.37
C TRP A 82 -25.39 4.17 -14.49
N LYS A 83 -26.53 4.66 -14.94
CA LYS A 83 -27.39 5.54 -14.15
C LYS A 83 -27.81 4.86 -12.85
N GLY A 84 -27.56 5.53 -11.72
CA GLY A 84 -27.84 4.98 -10.38
C GLY A 84 -26.79 4.02 -9.85
N ARG A 85 -25.76 3.65 -10.64
CA ARG A 85 -24.66 2.78 -10.18
C ARG A 85 -23.48 3.57 -9.63
N VAL A 86 -22.71 2.90 -8.79
CA VAL A 86 -21.46 3.42 -8.22
C VAL A 86 -20.29 2.61 -8.76
N ALA A 87 -19.28 3.31 -9.28
CA ALA A 87 -18.03 2.71 -9.71
C ALA A 87 -16.88 3.20 -8.82
N LEU A 88 -16.16 2.27 -8.21
CA LEU A 88 -15.01 2.55 -7.35
C LEU A 88 -13.74 1.96 -7.94
N HIS A 89 -12.58 2.57 -7.70
CA HIS A 89 -11.28 1.95 -7.90
C HIS A 89 -10.38 2.12 -6.68
N SER A 90 -9.30 1.34 -6.59
CA SER A 90 -8.45 1.31 -5.40
C SER A 90 -7.01 1.75 -5.64
N SER A 91 -6.75 2.54 -6.68
CA SER A 91 -5.43 3.15 -6.85
C SER A 91 -5.13 4.15 -5.73
N GLY A 92 -3.92 4.08 -5.18
CA GLY A 92 -3.43 5.06 -4.21
C GLY A 92 -2.95 6.35 -4.86
N ALA A 93 -2.41 6.28 -6.08
CA ALA A 93 -1.83 7.41 -6.79
C ALA A 93 -2.83 8.11 -7.73
N LEU A 94 -3.68 7.33 -8.43
CA LEU A 94 -4.60 7.83 -9.43
C LEU A 94 -5.91 8.34 -8.81
N THR A 95 -6.51 9.34 -9.43
CA THR A 95 -7.76 9.96 -8.96
C THR A 95 -8.99 9.24 -9.51
N SER A 96 -10.16 9.54 -8.95
CA SER A 96 -11.46 9.06 -9.45
C SER A 96 -11.73 9.43 -10.92
N ASP A 97 -10.94 10.35 -11.50
CA ASP A 97 -11.07 10.75 -12.90
C ASP A 97 -10.70 9.64 -13.90
N GLU A 98 -9.97 8.59 -13.45
CA GLU A 98 -9.75 7.37 -14.24
C GLU A 98 -11.06 6.69 -14.63
N LEU A 99 -12.13 6.93 -13.87
CA LEU A 99 -13.47 6.45 -14.15
C LEU A 99 -14.38 7.51 -14.83
N ALA A 100 -13.83 8.62 -15.34
CA ALA A 100 -14.58 9.71 -15.92
C ALA A 100 -15.48 9.26 -17.11
N VAL A 101 -15.07 8.22 -17.84
CA VAL A 101 -15.91 7.64 -18.90
C VAL A 101 -17.22 7.10 -18.33
N LEU A 102 -17.21 6.46 -17.17
CA LEU A 102 -18.41 5.90 -16.53
C LEU A 102 -19.30 7.01 -15.95
N ARG A 103 -18.69 8.08 -15.42
CA ARG A 103 -19.41 9.28 -14.96
C ARG A 103 -20.23 9.89 -16.11
N ARG A 104 -19.68 9.96 -17.33
CA ARG A 104 -20.42 10.43 -18.52
C ARG A 104 -21.61 9.53 -18.89
N TRP A 105 -21.59 8.27 -18.48
CA TRP A 105 -22.70 7.32 -18.63
C TRP A 105 -23.63 7.28 -17.41
N GLY A 106 -23.48 8.20 -16.46
CA GLY A 106 -24.40 8.37 -15.33
C GLY A 106 -23.98 7.65 -14.02
N ALA A 107 -22.81 7.04 -13.96
CA ALA A 107 -22.30 6.49 -12.71
C ALA A 107 -21.81 7.58 -11.76
N ALA A 108 -21.98 7.39 -10.46
CA ALA A 108 -21.19 8.09 -9.46
C ALA A 108 -19.84 7.37 -9.27
N VAL A 109 -18.72 8.10 -9.26
CA VAL A 109 -17.39 7.48 -9.22
C VAL A 109 -16.55 7.98 -8.05
N ALA A 110 -15.73 7.08 -7.47
CA ALA A 110 -14.77 7.45 -6.43
C ALA A 110 -13.51 6.57 -6.49
N SER A 111 -12.42 7.13 -5.93
CA SER A 111 -11.23 6.38 -5.57
C SER A 111 -11.29 6.05 -4.09
N VAL A 112 -10.96 4.80 -3.73
CA VAL A 112 -11.04 4.24 -2.38
C VAL A 112 -9.81 3.37 -2.14
N HIS A 113 -8.78 3.94 -1.55
CA HIS A 113 -7.50 3.24 -1.37
C HIS A 113 -7.25 2.86 0.09
N PRO A 114 -7.08 1.56 0.40
CA PRO A 114 -6.66 1.11 1.73
C PRO A 114 -5.17 1.40 1.95
N LEU A 115 -4.83 2.03 3.06
CA LEU A 115 -3.43 2.19 3.49
C LEU A 115 -2.96 0.88 4.13
N MET A 116 -2.73 -0.15 3.31
CA MET A 116 -2.39 -1.50 3.73
C MET A 116 -1.65 -2.24 2.60
N THR A 117 -0.88 -3.24 2.97
CA THR A 117 -0.17 -4.11 2.01
C THR A 117 -0.92 -5.43 1.78
N PHE A 118 -0.95 -5.87 0.53
CA PHE A 118 -1.62 -7.11 0.11
C PHE A 118 -0.66 -7.94 -0.73
N VAL A 119 -0.07 -8.96 -0.13
CA VAL A 119 0.86 -9.87 -0.81
C VAL A 119 0.19 -11.19 -1.15
N ARG A 120 0.76 -11.93 -2.11
CA ARG A 120 0.25 -13.25 -2.51
C ARG A 120 0.21 -14.20 -1.31
N GLY A 121 -0.92 -14.86 -1.12
CA GLY A 121 -1.13 -15.79 -0.01
C GLY A 121 -1.47 -15.15 1.34
N SER A 122 -1.51 -13.81 1.42
CA SER A 122 -1.95 -13.08 2.59
C SER A 122 -3.39 -12.57 2.41
N GLN A 123 -4.20 -12.73 3.44
CA GLN A 123 -5.57 -12.19 3.52
C GLN A 123 -5.70 -11.37 4.80
N PRO A 124 -5.09 -10.17 4.84
CA PRO A 124 -5.16 -9.34 6.03
C PRO A 124 -6.60 -8.87 6.26
N SER A 125 -7.01 -8.80 7.52
CA SER A 125 -8.27 -8.17 7.90
C SER A 125 -8.27 -6.69 7.51
N LEU A 126 -9.41 -6.18 7.09
CA LEU A 126 -9.61 -4.75 6.82
C LEU A 126 -10.03 -3.97 8.07
N ALA A 127 -10.25 -4.64 9.19
CA ALA A 127 -10.60 -3.99 10.45
C ALA A 127 -9.50 -3.02 10.90
N GLY A 128 -9.88 -1.77 11.19
CA GLY A 128 -8.97 -0.72 11.58
C GLY A 128 -8.14 -0.11 10.45
N VAL A 129 -8.16 -0.68 9.24
CA VAL A 129 -7.44 -0.13 8.08
C VAL A 129 -8.00 1.23 7.70
N SER A 130 -7.12 2.20 7.49
CA SER A 130 -7.49 3.53 7.02
C SER A 130 -7.65 3.54 5.50
N PHE A 131 -8.75 4.13 5.02
CA PHE A 131 -9.06 4.26 3.59
C PHE A 131 -9.11 5.72 3.18
N ALA A 132 -8.27 6.12 2.26
CA ALA A 132 -8.35 7.43 1.62
C ALA A 132 -9.44 7.43 0.54
N VAL A 133 -10.38 8.38 0.60
CA VAL A 133 -11.55 8.43 -0.27
C VAL A 133 -11.67 9.81 -0.92
N GLU A 134 -11.88 9.86 -2.23
CA GLU A 134 -12.24 11.06 -2.98
C GLU A 134 -13.12 10.70 -4.18
N GLY A 135 -13.89 11.64 -4.70
CA GLY A 135 -14.77 11.44 -5.85
C GLY A 135 -16.11 12.13 -5.69
N ASP A 136 -17.10 11.65 -6.44
CA ASP A 136 -18.46 12.21 -6.43
C ASP A 136 -19.12 11.96 -5.07
N PRO A 137 -19.88 12.94 -4.52
CA PRO A 137 -20.48 12.82 -3.18
C PRO A 137 -21.32 11.57 -2.97
N ALA A 138 -22.07 11.12 -4.00
CA ALA A 138 -22.88 9.91 -3.92
C ALA A 138 -22.00 8.66 -3.79
N ALA A 139 -20.93 8.53 -4.59
CA ALA A 139 -19.99 7.42 -4.52
C ALA A 139 -19.21 7.41 -3.20
N VAL A 140 -18.78 8.58 -2.71
CA VAL A 140 -18.10 8.73 -1.42
C VAL A 140 -18.98 8.27 -0.26
N ARG A 141 -20.29 8.59 -0.27
CA ARG A 141 -21.23 8.11 0.76
C ARG A 141 -21.33 6.59 0.77
N VAL A 142 -21.46 5.96 -0.41
CA VAL A 142 -21.48 4.49 -0.54
C VAL A 142 -20.16 3.89 -0.06
N ALA A 143 -19.02 4.42 -0.50
CA ALA A 143 -17.70 3.96 -0.09
C ALA A 143 -17.52 4.02 1.44
N ARG A 144 -17.90 5.13 2.09
CA ARG A 144 -17.81 5.28 3.55
C ARG A 144 -18.67 4.25 4.31
N ARG A 145 -19.87 3.96 3.79
CA ARG A 145 -20.73 2.90 4.36
C ARG A 145 -20.03 1.54 4.26
N VAL A 146 -19.59 1.16 3.07
CA VAL A 146 -18.91 -0.12 2.83
C VAL A 146 -17.65 -0.27 3.69
N ILE A 147 -16.83 0.79 3.81
CA ILE A 147 -15.61 0.79 4.64
C ILE A 147 -15.97 0.56 6.11
N ARG A 148 -17.00 1.22 6.62
CA ARG A 148 -17.48 1.00 8.00
C ARG A 148 -17.95 -0.43 8.21
N ASP A 149 -18.67 -1.00 7.26
CA ASP A 149 -19.24 -2.34 7.36
C ASP A 149 -18.14 -3.42 7.39
N VAL A 150 -16.99 -3.19 6.72
CA VAL A 150 -15.79 -4.02 6.87
C VAL A 150 -14.89 -3.57 8.04
N ARG A 151 -15.41 -2.75 8.95
CA ARG A 151 -14.71 -2.23 10.15
C ARG A 151 -13.46 -1.40 9.87
N GLY A 152 -13.33 -0.86 8.67
CA GLY A 152 -12.28 0.10 8.29
C GLY A 152 -12.61 1.53 8.74
N ARG A 153 -11.68 2.45 8.47
CA ARG A 153 -11.80 3.88 8.79
C ARG A 153 -11.62 4.72 7.54
N ALA A 154 -12.68 5.41 7.08
CA ALA A 154 -12.63 6.26 5.91
C ALA A 154 -12.25 7.70 6.27
N TYR A 155 -11.35 8.31 5.50
CA TYR A 155 -11.06 9.74 5.55
C TYR A 155 -10.99 10.34 4.15
N SER A 156 -11.27 11.64 4.04
CA SER A 156 -11.23 12.35 2.76
C SER A 156 -9.81 12.73 2.40
N ILE A 157 -9.48 12.64 1.10
CA ILE A 157 -8.25 13.17 0.52
C ILE A 157 -8.59 14.05 -0.68
N ARG A 158 -7.78 15.09 -0.92
CA ARG A 158 -7.92 15.89 -2.14
C ARG A 158 -7.22 15.17 -3.31
N LYS A 159 -7.78 15.25 -4.51
CA LYS A 159 -7.18 14.66 -5.72
C LYS A 159 -5.71 15.02 -5.89
N LYS A 160 -5.36 16.31 -5.70
CA LYS A 160 -3.99 16.81 -5.85
C LYS A 160 -2.99 16.21 -4.86
N ASP A 161 -3.44 15.67 -3.74
CA ASP A 161 -2.58 15.13 -2.69
C ASP A 161 -2.35 13.62 -2.83
N LYS A 162 -3.02 12.94 -3.76
CA LYS A 162 -2.95 11.48 -3.89
C LYS A 162 -1.54 10.95 -4.18
N ALA A 163 -0.77 11.62 -5.02
CA ALA A 163 0.61 11.19 -5.30
C ALA A 163 1.49 11.22 -4.04
N ALA A 164 1.43 12.30 -3.27
CA ALA A 164 2.17 12.41 -2.00
C ALA A 164 1.66 11.40 -0.96
N TYR A 165 0.36 11.20 -0.88
CA TYR A 165 -0.25 10.18 -0.04
C TYR A 165 0.23 8.76 -0.39
N HIS A 166 0.27 8.42 -1.68
CA HIS A 166 0.75 7.11 -2.12
C HIS A 166 2.25 6.95 -1.85
N ALA A 167 3.05 8.00 -2.02
CA ALA A 167 4.46 8.01 -1.63
C ALA A 167 4.61 7.74 -0.12
N TRP A 168 3.78 8.33 0.74
CA TRP A 168 3.77 8.02 2.18
C TRP A 168 3.52 6.52 2.45
N GLY A 169 2.50 5.92 1.80
CA GLY A 169 2.27 4.47 1.90
C GLY A 169 3.44 3.64 1.38
N THR A 170 4.11 4.11 0.32
CA THR A 170 5.29 3.47 -0.25
C THR A 170 6.47 3.46 0.74
N PHE A 171 6.70 4.53 1.48
CA PHE A 171 7.66 4.54 2.58
C PHE A 171 7.30 3.55 3.69
N GLY A 172 6.01 3.44 4.03
CA GLY A 172 5.53 2.56 5.10
C GLY A 172 5.57 1.07 4.80
N SER A 173 5.62 0.65 3.53
CA SER A 173 5.63 -0.77 3.18
C SER A 173 6.71 -1.15 2.17
N PRO A 174 6.64 -0.91 0.86
CA PRO A 174 7.64 -1.46 -0.07
C PRO A 174 9.05 -0.92 0.18
N LEU A 175 9.25 0.36 0.49
CA LEU A 175 10.57 0.90 0.82
C LEU A 175 11.06 0.41 2.19
N PHE A 176 10.17 0.23 3.15
CA PHE A 176 10.52 -0.41 4.42
C PHE A 176 10.97 -1.86 4.20
N THR A 177 10.30 -2.63 3.33
CA THR A 177 10.73 -3.98 2.97
C THR A 177 12.10 -3.98 2.28
N ALA A 178 12.40 -3.01 1.41
CA ALA A 178 13.71 -2.84 0.81
C ALA A 178 14.80 -2.53 1.86
N LEU A 179 14.48 -1.71 2.87
CA LEU A 179 15.36 -1.45 4.01
C LEU A 179 15.64 -2.74 4.79
N LEU A 180 14.62 -3.59 5.04
CA LEU A 180 14.82 -4.88 5.71
C LEU A 180 15.72 -5.80 4.90
N ALA A 181 15.55 -5.86 3.58
CA ALA A 181 16.43 -6.62 2.69
C ALA A 181 17.87 -6.09 2.74
N THR A 182 18.07 -4.77 2.74
CA THR A 182 19.40 -4.15 2.92
C THR A 182 19.99 -4.53 4.28
N THR A 183 19.19 -4.54 5.33
CA THR A 183 19.64 -4.94 6.68
C THR A 183 20.11 -6.40 6.73
N GLU A 184 19.43 -7.30 6.00
CA GLU A 184 19.88 -8.70 5.85
C GLU A 184 21.27 -8.77 5.17
N GLN A 185 21.51 -7.93 4.15
CA GLN A 185 22.83 -7.87 3.50
C GLN A 185 23.93 -7.32 4.41
N VAL A 186 23.61 -6.31 5.23
CA VAL A 186 24.55 -5.81 6.25
C VAL A 186 24.92 -6.91 7.26
N ALA A 187 23.98 -7.76 7.63
CA ALA A 187 24.26 -8.90 8.51
C ALA A 187 25.23 -9.91 7.85
N VAL A 188 25.16 -10.09 6.53
CA VAL A 188 26.14 -10.93 5.79
C VAL A 188 27.54 -10.34 5.88
N VAL A 189 27.70 -9.02 5.77
CA VAL A 189 28.99 -8.34 5.99
C VAL A 189 29.54 -8.61 7.40
N ALA A 190 28.64 -8.77 8.38
CA ALA A 190 29.02 -9.15 9.76
C ALA A 190 29.20 -10.67 9.96
N GLY A 191 29.22 -11.47 8.89
CA GLY A 191 29.40 -12.93 8.96
C GLY A 191 28.16 -13.71 9.38
N VAL A 192 26.98 -13.10 9.35
CA VAL A 192 25.72 -13.75 9.74
C VAL A 192 25.01 -14.31 8.50
N ASN A 193 24.63 -15.59 8.56
CA ASN A 193 23.83 -16.21 7.49
C ASN A 193 22.48 -15.48 7.29
N PRO A 194 22.00 -15.25 6.03
CA PRO A 194 20.78 -14.48 5.76
C PRO A 194 19.53 -15.00 6.48
N LYS A 195 19.33 -16.32 6.54
CA LYS A 195 18.20 -16.91 7.26
C LYS A 195 18.26 -16.62 8.76
N ALA A 196 19.45 -16.74 9.36
CA ALA A 196 19.68 -16.40 10.76
C ALA A 196 19.55 -14.89 11.01
N ALA A 197 19.99 -14.05 10.06
CA ALA A 197 19.87 -12.61 10.12
C ALA A 197 18.40 -12.19 10.30
N ARG A 198 17.51 -12.68 9.45
CA ARG A 198 16.07 -12.41 9.55
C ARG A 198 15.50 -12.83 10.90
N GLN A 199 15.76 -14.04 11.35
CA GLN A 199 15.26 -14.55 12.62
C GLN A 199 15.73 -13.70 13.81
N ARG A 200 17.01 -13.31 13.83
CA ARG A 200 17.61 -12.50 14.90
C ARG A 200 17.12 -11.06 14.90
N MET A 201 16.72 -10.53 13.73
CA MET A 201 16.21 -9.16 13.59
C MET A 201 14.75 -8.99 14.05
N ILE A 202 13.91 -10.03 14.03
CA ILE A 202 12.49 -9.90 14.38
C ILE A 202 12.25 -9.26 15.76
N PRO A 203 12.96 -9.63 16.84
CA PRO A 203 12.73 -8.99 18.15
C PRO A 203 12.99 -7.48 18.15
N ILE A 204 14.09 -7.03 17.56
CA ILE A 204 14.42 -5.59 17.53
C ILE A 204 13.46 -4.82 16.63
N LEU A 205 13.01 -5.38 15.51
CA LEU A 205 12.03 -4.75 14.62
C LEU A 205 10.68 -4.57 15.32
N ARG A 206 10.20 -5.61 16.01
CA ARG A 206 8.97 -5.53 16.81
C ARG A 206 9.06 -4.46 17.89
N GLN A 207 10.19 -4.42 18.62
CA GLN A 207 10.38 -3.42 19.67
C GLN A 207 10.47 -2.00 19.09
N THR A 208 11.14 -1.83 17.95
CA THR A 208 11.23 -0.53 17.27
C THR A 208 9.84 -0.02 16.85
N LEU A 209 9.00 -0.89 16.28
CA LEU A 209 7.63 -0.53 15.91
C LEU A 209 6.76 -0.24 17.15
N ALA A 210 6.91 -1.01 18.22
CA ALA A 210 6.19 -0.77 19.47
C ALA A 210 6.59 0.57 20.09
N ASN A 211 7.89 0.89 20.13
CA ASN A 211 8.39 2.18 20.63
C ASN A 211 7.88 3.34 19.78
N TYR A 212 7.92 3.20 18.44
CA TYR A 212 7.39 4.20 17.53
C TYR A 212 5.89 4.46 17.76
N ALA A 213 5.12 3.39 17.94
CA ALA A 213 3.68 3.50 18.17
C ALA A 213 3.34 4.16 19.51
N ALA A 214 4.12 3.89 20.55
CA ALA A 214 3.86 4.40 21.90
C ALA A 214 4.45 5.80 22.15
N LEU A 215 5.65 6.09 21.58
CA LEU A 215 6.45 7.27 21.92
C LEU A 215 6.63 8.26 20.75
N GLY A 216 6.16 7.89 19.56
CA GLY A 216 6.43 8.63 18.32
C GLY A 216 7.88 8.53 17.86
N ALA A 217 8.19 9.19 16.74
CA ALA A 217 9.51 9.09 16.11
C ALA A 217 10.65 9.60 16.99
N ALA A 218 10.44 10.72 17.68
CA ALA A 218 11.47 11.32 18.54
C ALA A 218 11.76 10.48 19.78
N GLY A 219 10.71 9.97 20.46
CA GLY A 219 10.86 9.18 21.69
C GLY A 219 11.35 7.75 21.43
N GLY A 220 11.01 7.18 20.26
CA GLY A 220 11.46 5.83 19.84
C GLY A 220 12.86 5.80 19.23
N PHE A 221 13.48 6.98 18.98
CA PHE A 221 14.77 7.05 18.29
C PHE A 221 15.95 6.86 19.27
N SER A 222 16.82 5.88 18.99
CA SER A 222 17.96 5.53 19.84
C SER A 222 19.22 5.20 19.01
N GLY A 223 20.33 4.97 19.67
CA GLY A 223 21.57 4.50 19.06
C GLY A 223 22.62 5.58 18.80
N PRO A 224 23.66 5.29 17.98
CA PRO A 224 24.84 6.17 17.84
C PRO A 224 24.50 7.49 17.16
N ILE A 225 23.54 7.51 16.25
CA ILE A 225 23.17 8.75 15.52
C ILE A 225 22.51 9.74 16.49
N VAL A 226 21.56 9.31 17.33
CA VAL A 226 20.92 10.21 18.30
C VAL A 226 21.91 10.79 19.30
N ARG A 227 22.92 10.00 19.71
CA ARG A 227 23.98 10.45 20.62
C ARG A 227 25.04 11.33 19.96
N GLY A 228 25.04 11.44 18.62
CA GLY A 228 26.06 12.15 17.88
C GLY A 228 27.43 11.46 17.90
N ASP A 229 27.47 10.12 17.99
CA ASP A 229 28.69 9.32 18.05
C ASP A 229 29.37 9.22 16.68
N VAL A 230 30.15 10.24 16.37
CA VAL A 230 30.90 10.40 15.12
C VAL A 230 31.80 9.22 14.83
N ASN A 231 32.47 8.69 15.85
CA ASN A 231 33.46 7.62 15.66
C ASN A 231 32.79 6.31 15.27
N THR A 232 31.67 5.98 15.91
CA THR A 232 30.88 4.80 15.55
C THR A 232 30.30 4.92 14.14
N VAL A 233 29.76 6.10 13.77
CA VAL A 233 29.24 6.33 12.41
C VAL A 233 30.34 6.21 11.35
N LYS A 234 31.54 6.75 11.59
CA LYS A 234 32.69 6.57 10.68
C LYS A 234 33.06 5.09 10.50
N ARG A 235 33.04 4.29 11.59
CA ARG A 235 33.32 2.85 11.51
C ARG A 235 32.26 2.13 10.67
N HIS A 236 30.98 2.45 10.85
CA HIS A 236 29.90 1.87 10.05
C HIS A 236 30.08 2.18 8.57
N LEU A 237 30.31 3.45 8.21
CA LEU A 237 30.50 3.85 6.82
C LEU A 237 31.72 3.19 6.18
N ARG A 238 32.81 2.98 6.95
CA ARG A 238 34.01 2.29 6.46
C ARG A 238 33.73 0.85 6.08
N VAL A 239 33.03 0.08 6.93
CA VAL A 239 32.75 -1.34 6.68
C VAL A 239 31.69 -1.54 5.61
N LEU A 240 30.83 -0.54 5.36
CA LEU A 240 29.81 -0.58 4.32
C LEU A 240 30.29 0.01 2.98
N ARG A 241 31.49 0.58 2.91
CA ARG A 241 32.02 1.22 1.69
C ARG A 241 31.92 0.29 0.47
N GLY A 242 31.50 0.84 -0.67
CA GLY A 242 31.36 0.09 -1.92
C GLY A 242 30.10 -0.80 -1.99
N THR A 243 29.21 -0.71 -1.01
CA THR A 243 27.94 -1.44 -1.01
C THR A 243 26.74 -0.48 -1.13
N PRO A 244 25.62 -0.91 -1.70
CA PRO A 244 24.37 -0.11 -1.68
C PRO A 244 23.91 0.25 -0.26
N ALA A 245 24.29 -0.54 0.74
CA ALA A 245 23.97 -0.27 2.14
C ALA A 245 24.61 1.01 2.67
N ALA A 246 25.77 1.43 2.17
CA ALA A 246 26.42 2.69 2.53
C ALA A 246 25.56 3.91 2.12
N GLU A 247 24.98 3.87 0.92
CA GLU A 247 24.09 4.93 0.43
C GLU A 247 22.81 5.01 1.25
N VAL A 248 22.15 3.86 1.49
CA VAL A 248 20.94 3.77 2.31
C VAL A 248 21.20 4.27 3.72
N TYR A 249 22.31 3.84 4.35
CA TYR A 249 22.73 4.30 5.68
C TYR A 249 22.88 5.83 5.71
N SER A 250 23.61 6.38 4.74
CA SER A 250 23.87 7.80 4.65
C SER A 250 22.59 8.63 4.41
N ALA A 251 21.70 8.14 3.56
CA ALA A 251 20.42 8.80 3.29
C ALA A 251 19.53 8.84 4.54
N LEU A 252 19.39 7.72 5.24
CA LEU A 252 18.60 7.63 6.47
C LEU A 252 19.23 8.44 7.61
N ALA A 253 20.57 8.44 7.74
CA ALA A 253 21.26 9.26 8.71
C ALA A 253 21.03 10.76 8.46
N ARG A 254 21.07 11.23 7.20
CA ARG A 254 20.71 12.61 6.85
C ARG A 254 19.26 12.94 7.16
N ALA A 255 18.34 12.02 6.88
CA ALA A 255 16.93 12.19 7.26
C ALA A 255 16.78 12.31 8.79
N ALA A 256 17.52 11.50 9.56
CA ALA A 256 17.54 11.62 11.02
C ALA A 256 18.08 12.97 11.50
N LEU A 257 19.14 13.51 10.89
CA LEU A 257 19.62 14.86 11.19
C LEU A 257 18.58 15.95 10.94
N GLN A 258 17.71 15.77 9.96
CA GLN A 258 16.67 16.72 9.60
C GLN A 258 15.45 16.66 10.52
N TYR A 259 14.97 15.45 10.83
CA TYR A 259 13.64 15.25 11.41
C TYR A 259 13.65 14.76 12.86
N LEU A 260 14.82 14.36 13.40
CA LEU A 260 14.89 13.72 14.72
C LEU A 260 15.83 14.48 15.67
N PRO A 261 15.69 14.26 17.00
CA PRO A 261 16.57 14.89 18.00
C PRO A 261 17.97 14.22 17.98
N VAL A 262 18.91 14.84 17.28
CA VAL A 262 20.29 14.36 17.18
C VAL A 262 21.23 15.33 17.87
N LYS A 263 22.14 14.81 18.71
CA LYS A 263 23.24 15.60 19.30
C LYS A 263 24.39 15.76 18.28
N HIS A 264 25.15 16.84 18.40
CA HIS A 264 26.35 17.09 17.54
C HIS A 264 26.08 17.03 16.03
N LYS A 265 24.92 17.52 15.57
CA LYS A 265 24.46 17.48 14.17
C LYS A 265 25.52 17.89 13.14
N ASN A 266 26.23 19.00 13.40
CA ASN A 266 27.22 19.55 12.46
C ASN A 266 28.42 18.59 12.26
N SER A 267 28.85 17.90 13.30
CA SER A 267 29.95 16.93 13.23
C SER A 267 29.53 15.68 12.45
N LEU A 268 28.32 15.17 12.68
CA LEU A 268 27.79 14.05 11.90
C LEU A 268 27.56 14.43 10.43
N LYS A 269 27.04 15.65 10.17
CA LYS A 269 26.82 16.13 8.80
C LYS A 269 28.14 16.11 8.00
N ARG A 270 29.24 16.65 8.55
CA ARG A 270 30.56 16.61 7.90
C ARG A 270 30.99 15.21 7.53
N VAL A 271 30.78 14.22 8.42
CA VAL A 271 31.14 12.83 8.15
C VAL A 271 30.28 12.21 7.03
N LEU A 272 28.99 12.51 7.02
CA LEU A 272 28.08 12.00 5.98
C LEU A 272 28.32 12.65 4.61
N ASP A 273 28.82 13.88 4.58
CA ASP A 273 29.13 14.59 3.34
C ASP A 273 30.48 14.13 2.76
N SER A 274 31.50 13.89 3.60
CA SER A 274 32.81 13.34 3.16
C SER A 274 32.77 11.88 2.72
N SER A 275 31.68 11.17 2.89
CA SER A 275 31.50 9.77 2.44
C SER A 275 30.91 9.66 1.03
N ARG A 276 30.73 10.76 0.31
CA ARG A 276 30.23 10.80 -1.08
C ARG A 276 31.33 10.64 -2.12
N ASP A 277 32.58 10.95 -1.72
CA ASP A 277 33.79 10.80 -2.52
C ASP A 277 34.45 9.43 -2.24
#